data_e426e1a9953fdd4974b886d3a4e7cc02
#
_entry.id   e426e1a9953fdd4974b886d3a4e7cc02
#
_cell.length_a   1.000
_cell.length_b   1.000
_cell.length_c   1.000
_cell.angle_alpha   90.00
_cell.angle_beta   90.00
_cell.angle_gamma   90.00
#
_symmetry.space_group_name_H-M   'P 1'
#
loop_
_entity.id
_entity.type
_entity.pdbx_description
1 polymer ?
#
loop_
_entity_poly.entity_id
_entity_poly.type
_entity_poly.pdbx_seq_one_letter_code
_entity_poly.pdbx_strand_id
1 'polypeptide(L)'
;MNNLQSGRDAALPRKLSGVGAARRPYHSEPHFLSVRWLGRMSFADALALQENIVASKREERSLDDELVLLEHEPVYTIGRTPDQSSLVDVAHLPHPLFAINRGGQATYHGPGQLIGYPIIDLRRCGQDLHRYLRWLEELLIQTLAIYEIPARTRSGLTGVWIGKRKIASIGVGVRHWITMHGFALNVCGDLTPFDRIIPCGIQNVTMTSVELEAGKSFSVVDVAAMFEKLAQRRISDLRVDQTVSAVGASYL
;
A
#
# COMPACT_ATOMS: atom_id res chain seq x y z
N MET A 1 -2.71 -70.02 54.19
CA MET A 1 -1.78 -69.29 55.00
C MET A 1 -1.69 -67.89 54.38
N ASN A 2 -2.40 -66.93 54.94
CA ASN A 2 -1.97 -65.69 55.50
C ASN A 2 -1.26 -64.75 54.46
N ASN A 3 -1.58 -63.49 54.26
CA ASN A 3 -2.28 -62.47 55.02
C ASN A 3 -2.46 -61.25 54.09
N LEU A 4 -3.58 -60.61 54.00
CA LEU A 4 -3.98 -59.26 54.39
C LEU A 4 -2.91 -58.13 54.35
N GLN A 5 -3.15 -57.09 53.59
CA GLN A 5 -3.37 -55.69 54.06
C GLN A 5 -3.19 -54.74 52.87
N SER A 6 -4.24 -54.02 52.50
CA SER A 6 -4.75 -52.71 52.87
C SER A 6 -3.97 -51.57 52.28
N GLY A 7 -4.61 -50.95 51.32
CA GLY A 7 -5.04 -49.58 51.34
C GLY A 7 -3.99 -48.48 51.21
N ARG A 8 -4.15 -47.67 50.20
CA ARG A 8 -4.25 -46.21 50.36
C ARG A 8 -4.54 -45.55 48.99
N ASP A 9 -5.65 -44.90 48.97
CA ASP A 9 -6.02 -43.94 47.93
C ASP A 9 -4.92 -42.90 47.76
N ALA A 10 -4.37 -42.79 46.57
CA ALA A 10 -3.56 -41.63 46.16
C ALA A 10 -4.41 -40.81 45.21
N ALA A 11 -4.95 -39.71 45.73
CA ALA A 11 -5.68 -38.71 44.98
C ALA A 11 -4.83 -38.12 43.84
N LEU A 12 -5.36 -38.18 42.62
CA LEU A 12 -4.82 -37.48 41.46
C LEU A 12 -4.85 -35.97 41.71
N PRO A 13 -3.78 -35.23 41.38
CA PRO A 13 -3.80 -33.78 41.52
C PRO A 13 -4.77 -33.16 40.51
N ARG A 14 -5.64 -32.29 41.00
CA ARG A 14 -6.57 -31.48 40.22
C ARG A 14 -5.77 -30.70 39.13
N LYS A 15 -6.20 -30.86 37.88
CA LYS A 15 -5.78 -29.96 36.79
C LYS A 15 -6.10 -28.54 37.24
N LEU A 16 -5.07 -27.73 37.42
CA LEU A 16 -5.19 -26.29 37.50
C LEU A 16 -5.70 -25.78 36.14
N SER A 17 -6.93 -25.30 36.16
CA SER A 17 -7.59 -24.57 35.08
C SER A 17 -6.68 -23.47 34.57
N GLY A 18 -6.55 -23.44 33.24
CA GLY A 18 -5.69 -22.54 32.53
C GLY A 18 -5.81 -21.10 32.96
N VAL A 19 -4.70 -20.53 33.34
CA VAL A 19 -4.47 -19.09 33.30
C VAL A 19 -4.53 -18.72 31.83
N GLY A 20 -5.62 -18.06 31.44
CA GLY A 20 -5.74 -17.48 30.10
C GLY A 20 -4.53 -16.60 29.86
N ALA A 21 -3.76 -16.91 28.84
CA ALA A 21 -2.67 -16.06 28.40
C ALA A 21 -3.28 -14.67 28.14
N ALA A 22 -3.01 -13.74 29.03
CA ALA A 22 -3.37 -12.34 28.84
C ALA A 22 -2.79 -11.93 27.51
N ARG A 23 -3.65 -11.63 26.53
CA ARG A 23 -3.23 -11.04 25.25
C ARG A 23 -2.45 -9.77 25.61
N ARG A 24 -1.14 -9.79 25.33
CA ARG A 24 -0.30 -8.60 25.49
C ARG A 24 -1.00 -7.45 24.79
N PRO A 25 -1.11 -6.28 25.41
CA PRO A 25 -1.67 -5.12 24.75
C PRO A 25 -0.80 -4.82 23.52
N TYR A 26 -1.45 -4.52 22.41
CA TYR A 26 -0.93 -4.27 21.06
C TYR A 26 0.06 -3.07 20.95
N HIS A 27 0.60 -2.54 22.04
CA HIS A 27 1.06 -1.15 22.17
C HIS A 27 2.47 -0.92 22.68
N SER A 28 3.41 -1.85 22.64
CA SER A 28 4.69 -1.59 23.32
C SER A 28 5.91 -1.33 22.42
N GLU A 29 5.84 -1.54 21.11
CA GLU A 29 7.02 -1.34 20.26
C GLU A 29 6.75 -0.30 19.16
N PRO A 30 7.70 0.62 18.89
CA PRO A 30 7.59 1.51 17.75
C PRO A 30 7.71 0.68 16.46
N HIS A 31 6.59 0.52 15.75
CA HIS A 31 6.63 -0.10 14.44
C HIS A 31 7.22 0.88 13.44
N PHE A 32 8.26 0.46 12.75
CA PHE A 32 8.95 1.23 11.73
C PHE A 32 8.33 0.96 10.35
N LEU A 33 8.53 1.87 9.42
CA LEU A 33 8.30 1.65 8.00
C LEU A 33 9.63 1.16 7.41
N SER A 34 9.72 -0.14 7.14
CA SER A 34 10.83 -0.71 6.38
C SER A 34 10.68 -0.36 4.92
N VAL A 35 11.72 0.12 4.27
CA VAL A 35 11.68 0.49 2.85
C VAL A 35 12.68 -0.32 2.06
N ARG A 36 12.26 -0.83 0.90
CA ARG A 36 13.11 -1.61 -0.02
C ARG A 36 12.99 -1.08 -1.43
N TRP A 37 14.12 -0.72 -2.04
CA TRP A 37 14.21 -0.50 -3.48
C TRP A 37 14.60 -1.81 -4.17
N LEU A 38 13.79 -2.27 -5.13
CA LEU A 38 13.97 -3.57 -5.80
C LEU A 38 14.42 -3.46 -7.26
N GLY A 39 14.69 -2.24 -7.73
CA GLY A 39 15.01 -2.03 -9.15
C GLY A 39 13.81 -2.33 -10.06
N ARG A 40 14.09 -2.82 -11.27
CA ARG A 40 13.06 -3.18 -12.24
C ARG A 40 12.70 -4.65 -12.13
N MET A 41 11.40 -4.96 -12.09
CA MET A 41 10.91 -6.33 -12.01
C MET A 41 9.57 -6.54 -12.74
N SER A 42 9.23 -7.79 -13.02
CA SER A 42 7.95 -8.14 -13.62
C SER A 42 6.80 -7.83 -12.66
N PHE A 43 5.62 -7.54 -13.22
CA PHE A 43 4.42 -7.32 -12.41
C PHE A 43 4.02 -8.59 -11.63
N ALA A 44 4.17 -9.76 -12.22
CA ALA A 44 3.82 -11.04 -11.58
C ALA A 44 4.66 -11.30 -10.33
N ASP A 45 5.98 -11.09 -10.40
CA ASP A 45 6.89 -11.28 -9.26
C ASP A 45 6.59 -10.27 -8.15
N ALA A 46 6.34 -9.01 -8.52
CA ALA A 46 5.97 -7.99 -7.56
C ALA A 46 4.62 -8.26 -6.88
N LEU A 47 3.65 -8.82 -7.60
CA LEU A 47 2.36 -9.22 -7.03
C LEU A 47 2.54 -10.39 -6.04
N ALA A 48 3.30 -11.42 -6.42
CA ALA A 48 3.61 -12.55 -5.55
C ALA A 48 4.34 -12.11 -4.27
N LEU A 49 5.29 -11.17 -4.39
CA LEU A 49 5.96 -10.58 -3.23
C LEU A 49 4.98 -9.89 -2.29
N GLN A 50 4.08 -9.05 -2.81
CA GLN A 50 3.06 -8.37 -2.01
C GLN A 50 2.15 -9.37 -1.28
N GLU A 51 1.70 -10.43 -1.98
CA GLU A 51 0.85 -11.46 -1.40
C GLU A 51 1.53 -12.21 -0.25
N ASN A 52 2.83 -12.50 -0.39
CA ASN A 52 3.64 -13.13 0.66
C ASN A 52 3.78 -12.22 1.88
N ILE A 53 4.06 -10.93 1.69
CA ILE A 53 4.15 -9.96 2.80
C ILE A 53 2.80 -9.85 3.52
N VAL A 54 1.70 -9.76 2.78
CA VAL A 54 0.35 -9.70 3.37
C VAL A 54 0.03 -10.96 4.16
N ALA A 55 0.39 -12.15 3.65
CA ALA A 55 0.20 -13.42 4.35
C ALA A 55 0.98 -13.44 5.67
N SER A 56 2.26 -13.08 5.65
CA SER A 56 3.10 -13.01 6.85
C SER A 56 2.55 -12.03 7.89
N LYS A 57 2.14 -10.82 7.48
CA LYS A 57 1.54 -9.82 8.38
C LYS A 57 0.18 -10.25 8.95
N ARG A 58 -0.52 -11.13 8.26
CA ARG A 58 -1.78 -11.70 8.74
C ARG A 58 -1.54 -12.71 9.86
N GLU A 59 -0.49 -13.53 9.73
CA GLU A 59 -0.10 -14.54 10.71
C GLU A 59 0.57 -13.89 11.92
N GLU A 60 1.50 -12.97 11.68
CA GLU A 60 2.24 -12.27 12.71
C GLU A 60 1.98 -10.76 12.65
N ARG A 61 1.14 -10.28 13.57
CA ARG A 61 0.73 -8.86 13.65
C ARG A 61 1.83 -7.91 14.16
N SER A 62 2.90 -8.45 14.73
CA SER A 62 4.03 -7.67 15.24
C SER A 62 4.95 -7.14 14.14
N LEU A 63 4.85 -7.71 12.92
CA LEU A 63 5.70 -7.32 11.80
C LEU A 63 5.56 -5.83 11.45
N ASP A 64 6.69 -5.21 11.18
CA ASP A 64 6.78 -3.82 10.72
C ASP A 64 6.02 -3.60 9.41
N ASP A 65 5.58 -2.37 9.18
CA ASP A 65 5.01 -1.98 7.91
C ASP A 65 6.10 -1.88 6.85
N GLU A 66 5.77 -2.27 5.62
CA GLU A 66 6.72 -2.29 4.52
C GLU A 66 6.31 -1.35 3.39
N LEU A 67 7.28 -0.65 2.83
CA LEU A 67 7.14 0.09 1.59
C LEU A 67 8.10 -0.52 0.56
N VAL A 68 7.55 -1.14 -0.47
CA VAL A 68 8.31 -1.64 -1.61
C VAL A 68 8.29 -0.59 -2.70
N LEU A 69 9.48 -0.14 -3.13
CA LEU A 69 9.67 0.79 -4.23
C LEU A 69 10.36 0.07 -5.39
N LEU A 70 9.90 0.29 -6.62
CA LEU A 70 10.42 -0.39 -7.80
C LEU A 70 10.04 0.34 -9.09
N GLU A 71 10.52 -0.17 -10.23
CA GLU A 71 9.98 0.05 -11.57
C GLU A 71 9.41 -1.27 -12.09
N HIS A 72 8.42 -1.21 -12.98
CA HIS A 72 7.96 -2.39 -13.70
C HIS A 72 8.54 -2.49 -15.10
N GLU A 73 8.62 -3.73 -15.59
CA GLU A 73 8.57 -4.00 -17.02
C GLU A 73 7.23 -3.51 -17.59
N PRO A 74 7.19 -3.17 -18.89
CA PRO A 74 5.96 -2.63 -19.48
C PRO A 74 4.75 -3.55 -19.32
N VAL A 75 3.67 -3.04 -18.68
CA VAL A 75 2.48 -3.82 -18.35
C VAL A 75 1.24 -2.93 -18.20
N TYR A 76 0.09 -3.43 -18.61
CA TYR A 76 -1.21 -2.84 -18.28
C TYR A 76 -1.83 -3.57 -17.10
N THR A 77 -2.53 -2.83 -16.25
CA THR A 77 -3.33 -3.41 -15.17
C THR A 77 -4.73 -2.83 -15.15
N ILE A 78 -5.74 -3.67 -14.86
CA ILE A 78 -7.11 -3.21 -14.65
C ILE A 78 -7.63 -3.67 -13.28
N GLY A 79 -8.31 -2.77 -12.59
CA GLY A 79 -8.88 -3.04 -11.28
C GLY A 79 -10.26 -3.70 -11.34
N ARG A 80 -10.89 -3.86 -10.17
CA ARG A 80 -12.19 -4.57 -9.97
C ARG A 80 -13.42 -3.80 -10.43
N THR A 81 -13.28 -2.57 -10.90
CA THR A 81 -14.43 -1.78 -11.29
C THR A 81 -15.24 -2.51 -12.36
N PRO A 82 -16.56 -2.67 -12.22
CA PRO A 82 -17.39 -3.36 -13.21
C PRO A 82 -17.31 -2.71 -14.59
N ASP A 83 -17.16 -1.38 -14.62
CA ASP A 83 -16.93 -0.63 -15.85
C ASP A 83 -15.51 -0.87 -16.38
N GLN A 84 -15.43 -1.55 -17.52
CA GLN A 84 -14.19 -1.86 -18.24
C GLN A 84 -13.99 -0.95 -19.47
N SER A 85 -14.75 0.11 -19.59
CA SER A 85 -14.72 1.05 -20.74
C SER A 85 -13.37 1.75 -20.94
N SER A 86 -12.50 1.69 -19.94
CA SER A 86 -11.12 2.17 -20.03
C SER A 86 -10.20 1.33 -20.94
N LEU A 87 -10.62 0.11 -21.28
CA LEU A 87 -9.94 -0.78 -22.22
C LEU A 87 -10.57 -0.63 -23.60
N VAL A 88 -9.98 0.17 -24.45
CA VAL A 88 -10.55 0.50 -25.78
C VAL A 88 -10.33 -0.64 -26.77
N ASP A 89 -9.13 -1.22 -26.81
CA ASP A 89 -8.76 -2.27 -27.75
C ASP A 89 -7.77 -3.25 -27.11
N VAL A 90 -8.32 -4.18 -26.32
CA VAL A 90 -7.52 -5.16 -25.56
C VAL A 90 -6.67 -6.06 -26.46
N ALA A 91 -7.18 -6.41 -27.66
CA ALA A 91 -6.50 -7.34 -28.56
C ALA A 91 -5.19 -6.76 -29.14
N HIS A 92 -5.06 -5.45 -29.19
CA HIS A 92 -3.91 -4.76 -29.76
C HIS A 92 -3.08 -3.98 -28.73
N LEU A 93 -3.22 -4.32 -27.45
CA LEU A 93 -2.32 -3.78 -26.42
C LEU A 93 -0.90 -4.29 -26.67
N PRO A 94 0.12 -3.39 -26.69
CA PRO A 94 1.51 -3.79 -27.00
C PRO A 94 2.20 -4.55 -25.85
N HIS A 95 1.60 -4.59 -24.67
CA HIS A 95 2.15 -5.22 -23.47
C HIS A 95 1.10 -6.06 -22.76
N PRO A 96 1.50 -7.00 -21.88
CA PRO A 96 0.57 -7.84 -21.11
C PRO A 96 -0.43 -7.03 -20.29
N LEU A 97 -1.65 -7.58 -20.14
CA LEU A 97 -2.70 -7.03 -19.30
C LEU A 97 -3.00 -7.96 -18.12
N PHE A 98 -2.99 -7.43 -16.89
CA PHE A 98 -3.37 -8.14 -15.67
C PHE A 98 -4.65 -7.56 -15.07
N ALA A 99 -5.64 -8.42 -14.85
CA ALA A 99 -6.80 -8.09 -14.03
C ALA A 99 -6.45 -8.34 -12.54
N ILE A 100 -6.60 -7.32 -11.71
CA ILE A 100 -6.11 -7.34 -10.33
C ILE A 100 -7.12 -6.80 -9.32
N ASN A 101 -6.94 -7.17 -8.07
CA ASN A 101 -7.86 -6.84 -6.98
C ASN A 101 -7.52 -5.47 -6.33
N ARG A 102 -7.59 -4.38 -7.09
CA ARG A 102 -7.47 -2.99 -6.61
C ARG A 102 -8.66 -2.14 -7.02
N GLY A 103 -8.78 -0.96 -6.44
CA GLY A 103 -9.70 0.06 -6.93
C GLY A 103 -9.22 0.67 -8.27
N GLY A 104 -10.16 1.29 -8.99
CA GLY A 104 -9.90 1.99 -10.24
C GLY A 104 -9.90 1.11 -11.48
N GLN A 105 -9.81 1.76 -12.64
CA GLN A 105 -9.84 1.16 -13.98
C GLN A 105 -8.42 0.92 -14.53
N ALA A 106 -8.29 0.87 -15.87
CA ALA A 106 -7.03 0.57 -16.53
C ALA A 106 -5.95 1.64 -16.28
N THR A 107 -4.72 1.18 -16.15
CA THR A 107 -3.52 2.01 -16.14
C THR A 107 -2.36 1.27 -16.82
N TYR A 108 -1.29 1.99 -17.10
CA TYR A 108 -0.04 1.46 -17.61
C TYR A 108 1.07 1.62 -16.57
N HIS A 109 1.96 0.64 -16.51
CA HIS A 109 3.20 0.71 -15.76
C HIS A 109 4.37 0.36 -16.66
N GLY A 110 5.51 1.03 -16.48
CA GLY A 110 6.70 0.77 -17.26
C GLY A 110 7.92 1.53 -16.76
N PRO A 111 9.06 1.39 -17.47
CA PRO A 111 10.29 2.10 -17.13
C PRO A 111 10.08 3.61 -17.07
N GLY A 112 10.72 4.25 -16.08
CA GLY A 112 10.55 5.68 -15.82
C GLY A 112 9.40 6.01 -14.85
N GLN A 113 8.63 5.02 -14.39
CA GLN A 113 7.67 5.20 -13.29
C GLN A 113 8.23 4.73 -11.96
N LEU A 114 8.14 5.55 -10.93
CA LEU A 114 8.30 5.11 -9.54
C LEU A 114 7.01 4.43 -9.10
N ILE A 115 7.09 3.13 -8.88
CA ILE A 115 6.01 2.33 -8.29
C ILE A 115 6.27 2.21 -6.79
N GLY A 116 5.23 2.44 -5.98
CA GLY A 116 5.27 2.26 -4.55
C GLY A 116 4.13 1.38 -4.06
N TYR A 117 4.49 0.33 -3.33
CA TYR A 117 3.56 -0.60 -2.68
C TYR A 117 3.72 -0.51 -1.16
N PRO A 118 3.01 0.42 -0.49
CA PRO A 118 2.97 0.45 0.97
C PRO A 118 2.07 -0.69 1.46
N ILE A 119 2.65 -1.65 2.18
CA ILE A 119 1.94 -2.79 2.77
C ILE A 119 1.83 -2.53 4.27
N ILE A 120 0.75 -1.86 4.64
CA ILE A 120 0.50 -1.28 5.96
C ILE A 120 -0.69 -1.98 6.63
N ASP A 121 -0.54 -2.27 7.92
CA ASP A 121 -1.65 -2.77 8.73
C ASP A 121 -2.53 -1.62 9.21
N LEU A 122 -3.61 -1.33 8.49
CA LEU A 122 -4.55 -0.26 8.81
C LEU A 122 -5.31 -0.45 10.12
N ARG A 123 -5.25 -1.62 10.75
CA ARG A 123 -5.81 -1.83 12.10
C ARG A 123 -5.08 -0.95 13.13
N ARG A 124 -3.82 -0.61 12.88
CA ARG A 124 -3.00 0.33 13.66
C ARG A 124 -3.27 1.79 13.34
N CYS A 125 -4.02 2.04 12.26
CA CYS A 125 -4.26 3.36 11.69
C CYS A 125 -5.75 3.76 11.76
N GLY A 126 -6.55 3.11 12.62
CA GLY A 126 -7.97 3.40 12.79
C GLY A 126 -8.87 2.81 11.70
N GLN A 127 -8.37 1.89 10.86
CA GLN A 127 -9.13 1.21 9.81
C GLN A 127 -9.79 2.18 8.81
N ASP A 128 -9.13 3.29 8.51
CA ASP A 128 -9.63 4.34 7.63
C ASP A 128 -8.86 4.34 6.29
N LEU A 129 -9.51 3.81 5.25
CA LEU A 129 -8.95 3.75 3.90
C LEU A 129 -8.89 5.15 3.24
N HIS A 130 -9.83 6.03 3.54
CA HIS A 130 -9.82 7.39 2.99
C HIS A 130 -8.65 8.19 3.55
N ARG A 131 -8.41 8.11 4.85
CA ARG A 131 -7.23 8.72 5.50
C ARG A 131 -5.93 8.18 4.88
N TYR A 132 -5.83 6.88 4.65
CA TYR A 132 -4.67 6.27 3.99
C TYR A 132 -4.46 6.80 2.56
N LEU A 133 -5.52 6.92 1.76
CA LEU A 133 -5.43 7.49 0.41
C LEU A 133 -4.96 8.96 0.44
N ARG A 134 -5.49 9.78 1.36
CA ARG A 134 -5.06 11.17 1.53
C ARG A 134 -3.60 11.28 1.96
N TRP A 135 -3.16 10.40 2.85
CA TRP A 135 -1.76 10.31 3.25
C TRP A 135 -0.84 9.99 2.06
N LEU A 136 -1.21 9.06 1.19
CA LEU A 136 -0.44 8.78 -0.03
C LEU A 136 -0.39 9.96 -1.00
N GLU A 137 -1.52 10.63 -1.23
CA GLU A 137 -1.57 11.82 -2.08
C GLU A 137 -0.68 12.93 -1.53
N GLU A 138 -0.72 13.17 -0.22
CA GLU A 138 0.09 14.18 0.44
C GLU A 138 1.59 13.87 0.36
N LEU A 139 2.02 12.62 0.55
CA LEU A 139 3.41 12.22 0.37
C LEU A 139 3.90 12.47 -1.06
N LEU A 140 3.09 12.14 -2.05
CA LEU A 140 3.41 12.38 -3.46
C LEU A 140 3.50 13.89 -3.77
N ILE A 141 2.57 14.70 -3.26
CA ILE A 141 2.58 16.15 -3.42
C ILE A 141 3.84 16.75 -2.79
N GLN A 142 4.20 16.33 -1.58
CA GLN A 142 5.41 16.82 -0.90
C GLN A 142 6.70 16.36 -1.59
N THR A 143 6.71 15.14 -2.15
CA THR A 143 7.83 14.69 -2.99
C THR A 143 8.00 15.60 -4.21
N LEU A 144 6.89 15.92 -4.87
CA LEU A 144 6.90 16.80 -6.05
C LEU A 144 7.30 18.25 -5.72
N ALA A 145 6.92 18.72 -4.53
CA ALA A 145 7.29 20.05 -4.05
C ALA A 145 8.82 20.23 -3.89
N ILE A 146 9.58 19.15 -3.60
CA ILE A 146 11.05 19.18 -3.56
C ILE A 146 11.64 19.57 -4.93
N TYR A 147 10.92 19.23 -6.00
CA TYR A 147 11.29 19.52 -7.38
C TYR A 147 10.59 20.78 -7.92
N GLU A 148 10.01 21.60 -7.03
CA GLU A 148 9.30 22.84 -7.37
C GLU A 148 8.07 22.64 -8.28
N ILE A 149 7.50 21.42 -8.28
CA ILE A 149 6.33 21.06 -9.08
C ILE A 149 5.05 21.29 -8.26
N PRO A 150 4.15 22.23 -8.67
CA PRO A 150 2.96 22.61 -7.88
C PRO A 150 1.80 21.61 -8.07
N ALA A 151 1.98 20.43 -7.54
CA ALA A 151 1.02 19.34 -7.63
C ALA A 151 -0.10 19.45 -6.57
N ARG A 152 -1.28 18.89 -6.87
CA ARG A 152 -2.46 18.92 -5.98
C ARG A 152 -3.37 17.72 -6.21
N THR A 153 -4.28 17.51 -5.29
CA THR A 153 -5.44 16.61 -5.48
C THR A 153 -6.53 17.30 -6.33
N ARG A 154 -7.45 16.50 -6.86
CA ARG A 154 -8.68 16.98 -7.50
C ARG A 154 -9.89 16.36 -6.84
N SER A 155 -10.90 17.16 -6.53
CA SER A 155 -12.13 16.68 -5.90
C SER A 155 -12.78 15.57 -6.73
N GLY A 156 -13.17 14.47 -6.08
CA GLY A 156 -13.78 13.31 -6.71
C GLY A 156 -12.84 12.39 -7.49
N LEU A 157 -11.55 12.74 -7.63
CA LEU A 157 -10.57 11.97 -8.40
C LEU A 157 -9.37 11.60 -7.53
N THR A 158 -9.10 10.31 -7.39
CA THR A 158 -7.92 9.82 -6.67
C THR A 158 -6.66 9.94 -7.54
N GLY A 159 -5.57 10.42 -6.92
CA GLY A 159 -4.28 10.63 -7.56
C GLY A 159 -3.78 12.06 -7.48
N VAL A 160 -2.65 12.36 -8.13
CA VAL A 160 -1.98 13.66 -8.04
C VAL A 160 -1.92 14.33 -9.41
N TRP A 161 -2.13 15.64 -9.42
CA TRP A 161 -2.41 16.40 -10.62
C TRP A 161 -1.65 17.73 -10.66
N ILE A 162 -1.33 18.16 -11.90
CA ILE A 162 -0.82 19.50 -12.21
C ILE A 162 -1.81 20.12 -13.20
N GLY A 163 -2.66 21.02 -12.70
CA GLY A 163 -3.79 21.51 -13.49
C GLY A 163 -4.73 20.37 -13.93
N LYS A 164 -4.81 20.12 -15.25
CA LYS A 164 -5.61 19.03 -15.82
C LYS A 164 -4.78 17.77 -16.11
N ARG A 165 -3.45 17.83 -16.00
CA ARG A 165 -2.56 16.70 -16.27
C ARG A 165 -2.37 15.85 -15.03
N LYS A 166 -2.38 14.53 -15.20
CA LYS A 166 -2.19 13.56 -14.12
C LYS A 166 -0.73 13.12 -14.08
N ILE A 167 -0.08 13.30 -12.93
CA ILE A 167 1.32 12.91 -12.74
C ILE A 167 1.47 11.60 -11.96
N ALA A 168 0.54 11.32 -11.03
CA ALA A 168 0.54 10.06 -10.29
C ALA A 168 -0.84 9.43 -10.21
N SER A 169 -0.89 8.12 -10.40
CA SER A 169 -2.06 7.27 -10.23
C SER A 169 -1.97 6.54 -8.89
N ILE A 170 -3.11 6.38 -8.21
CA ILE A 170 -3.22 5.62 -6.97
C ILE A 170 -4.34 4.60 -7.15
N GLY A 171 -4.02 3.34 -6.87
CA GLY A 171 -4.98 2.25 -6.89
C GLY A 171 -4.61 1.22 -5.83
N VAL A 172 -5.41 1.11 -4.78
CA VAL A 172 -5.13 0.25 -3.64
C VAL A 172 -6.12 -0.89 -3.52
N GLY A 173 -5.67 -2.00 -2.96
CA GLY A 173 -6.46 -3.11 -2.47
C GLY A 173 -6.26 -3.24 -0.96
N VAL A 174 -7.24 -3.84 -0.27
CA VAL A 174 -7.14 -4.14 1.16
C VAL A 174 -7.62 -5.55 1.41
N ARG A 175 -6.80 -6.35 2.10
CA ARG A 175 -7.17 -7.68 2.60
C ARG A 175 -6.98 -7.72 4.11
N HIS A 176 -8.04 -8.01 4.87
CA HIS A 176 -7.99 -8.05 6.34
C HIS A 176 -7.39 -6.77 6.98
N TRP A 177 -7.68 -5.62 6.39
CA TRP A 177 -7.13 -4.31 6.78
C TRP A 177 -5.61 -4.16 6.56
N ILE A 178 -5.00 -5.03 5.76
CA ILE A 178 -3.63 -4.88 5.27
C ILE A 178 -3.70 -4.38 3.83
N THR A 179 -2.98 -3.31 3.52
CA THR A 179 -2.98 -2.69 2.20
C THR A 179 -2.13 -3.48 1.21
N MET A 180 -2.51 -3.41 -0.07
CA MET A 180 -1.79 -3.93 -1.24
C MET A 180 -1.84 -2.91 -2.37
N HIS A 181 -0.97 -3.07 -3.35
CA HIS A 181 -0.80 -2.10 -4.42
C HIS A 181 -0.45 -0.72 -3.85
N GLY A 182 -0.75 0.37 -4.52
CA GLY A 182 -0.40 1.69 -4.01
C GLY A 182 -0.42 2.74 -5.09
N PHE A 183 0.76 3.24 -5.51
CA PHE A 183 0.85 4.34 -6.46
C PHE A 183 1.84 4.08 -7.60
N ALA A 184 1.65 4.84 -8.67
CA ALA A 184 2.59 4.97 -9.78
C ALA A 184 2.80 6.48 -10.06
N LEU A 185 4.01 6.97 -9.84
CA LEU A 185 4.43 8.34 -10.15
C LEU A 185 5.24 8.32 -11.45
N ASN A 186 4.80 9.04 -12.46
CA ASN A 186 5.57 9.23 -13.69
C ASN A 186 6.75 10.16 -13.40
N VAL A 187 7.96 9.63 -13.42
CA VAL A 187 9.18 10.41 -13.21
C VAL A 187 9.75 10.86 -14.55
N CYS A 188 9.97 9.94 -15.46
CA CYS A 188 10.51 10.16 -16.80
C CYS A 188 9.97 9.10 -17.77
N GLY A 189 10.55 9.00 -18.96
CA GLY A 189 10.25 7.93 -19.91
C GLY A 189 9.01 8.19 -20.78
N ASP A 190 8.62 7.14 -21.52
CA ASP A 190 7.57 7.22 -22.53
C ASP A 190 6.17 7.13 -21.92
N LEU A 191 5.33 8.11 -22.18
CA LEU A 191 3.93 8.15 -21.76
C LEU A 191 2.94 7.72 -22.88
N THR A 192 3.41 7.46 -24.09
CA THR A 192 2.56 7.06 -25.24
C THR A 192 1.76 5.77 -24.99
N PRO A 193 2.20 4.78 -24.17
CA PRO A 193 1.37 3.62 -23.85
C PRO A 193 0.04 3.97 -23.17
N PHE A 194 -0.07 5.12 -22.52
CA PHE A 194 -1.35 5.59 -21.96
C PHE A 194 -2.39 5.93 -23.03
N ASP A 195 -1.98 6.23 -24.27
CA ASP A 195 -2.89 6.53 -25.38
C ASP A 195 -3.68 5.28 -25.86
N ARG A 196 -3.26 4.08 -25.44
CA ARG A 196 -3.93 2.81 -25.76
C ARG A 196 -5.08 2.47 -24.82
N ILE A 197 -5.28 3.27 -23.78
CA ILE A 197 -6.33 3.09 -22.77
C ILE A 197 -6.99 4.44 -22.47
N ILE A 198 -8.10 4.43 -21.73
CA ILE A 198 -8.62 5.63 -21.08
C ILE A 198 -8.09 5.60 -19.63
N PRO A 199 -7.02 6.34 -19.31
CA PRO A 199 -6.34 6.19 -18.02
C PRO A 199 -7.29 6.42 -16.84
N CYS A 200 -7.42 5.43 -15.96
CA CYS A 200 -8.33 5.44 -14.80
C CYS A 200 -9.81 5.68 -15.16
N GLY A 201 -10.23 5.47 -16.42
CA GLY A 201 -11.58 5.75 -16.89
C GLY A 201 -11.93 7.24 -17.01
N ILE A 202 -10.95 8.13 -16.95
CA ILE A 202 -11.17 9.58 -17.02
C ILE A 202 -10.96 10.05 -18.46
N GLN A 203 -12.05 10.46 -19.09
CA GLN A 203 -12.03 10.96 -20.46
C GLN A 203 -11.17 12.23 -20.59
N ASN A 204 -10.42 12.32 -21.69
CA ASN A 204 -9.56 13.47 -22.02
C ASN A 204 -8.52 13.83 -20.94
N VAL A 205 -8.07 12.85 -20.17
CA VAL A 205 -6.96 13.04 -19.23
C VAL A 205 -5.64 13.01 -19.97
N THR A 206 -4.79 14.00 -19.76
CA THR A 206 -3.42 14.00 -20.23
C THR A 206 -2.51 13.52 -19.11
N MET A 207 -1.61 12.58 -19.43
CA MET A 207 -0.56 12.17 -18.49
C MET A 207 0.64 13.12 -18.59
N THR A 208 1.34 13.30 -17.48
CA THR A 208 2.60 14.07 -17.42
C THR A 208 3.60 13.38 -16.51
N SER A 209 4.82 13.89 -16.43
CA SER A 209 5.92 13.35 -15.61
C SER A 209 6.70 14.46 -14.90
N VAL A 210 7.51 14.07 -13.92
CA VAL A 210 8.42 14.98 -13.21
C VAL A 210 9.36 15.68 -14.20
N GLU A 211 9.94 14.92 -15.14
CA GLU A 211 10.83 15.44 -16.17
C GLU A 211 10.16 16.50 -17.04
N LEU A 212 8.93 16.25 -17.51
CA LEU A 212 8.18 17.19 -18.34
C LEU A 212 7.81 18.48 -17.60
N GLU A 213 7.41 18.36 -16.33
CA GLU A 213 6.98 19.51 -15.54
C GLU A 213 8.15 20.36 -15.03
N ALA A 214 9.29 19.74 -14.71
CA ALA A 214 10.47 20.46 -14.25
C ALA A 214 11.42 20.91 -15.37
N GLY A 215 11.23 20.40 -16.60
CA GLY A 215 12.06 20.72 -17.76
C GLY A 215 13.51 20.22 -17.66
N LYS A 216 13.76 19.19 -16.86
CA LYS A 216 15.08 18.56 -16.69
C LYS A 216 14.94 17.10 -16.32
N SER A 217 15.97 16.30 -16.63
CA SER A 217 15.96 14.85 -16.38
C SER A 217 16.10 14.50 -14.90
N PHE A 218 15.42 13.44 -14.50
CA PHE A 218 15.49 12.85 -13.17
C PHE A 218 15.63 11.33 -13.26
N SER A 219 16.38 10.75 -12.33
CA SER A 219 16.39 9.30 -12.15
C SER A 219 15.26 8.85 -11.23
N VAL A 220 14.62 7.71 -11.54
CA VAL A 220 13.58 7.14 -10.69
C VAL A 220 14.14 6.82 -9.29
N VAL A 221 15.40 6.39 -9.20
CA VAL A 221 16.07 6.06 -7.93
C VAL A 221 16.22 7.29 -7.03
N ASP A 222 16.56 8.45 -7.58
CA ASP A 222 16.69 9.68 -6.80
C ASP A 222 15.34 10.14 -6.24
N VAL A 223 14.29 10.06 -7.07
CA VAL A 223 12.92 10.37 -6.62
C VAL A 223 12.43 9.36 -5.57
N ALA A 224 12.76 8.08 -5.74
CA ALA A 224 12.46 7.03 -4.77
C ALA A 224 13.12 7.32 -3.41
N ALA A 225 14.38 7.72 -3.39
CA ALA A 225 15.10 8.06 -2.17
C ALA A 225 14.49 9.27 -1.43
N MET A 226 13.96 10.25 -2.17
CA MET A 226 13.24 11.38 -1.56
C MET A 226 11.87 10.95 -1.01
N PHE A 227 11.13 10.14 -1.75
CA PHE A 227 9.85 9.58 -1.28
C PHE A 227 10.03 8.72 -0.03
N GLU A 228 11.04 7.84 0.00
CA GLU A 228 11.39 7.02 1.16
C GLU A 228 11.57 7.86 2.42
N LYS A 229 12.45 8.88 2.36
CA LYS A 229 12.73 9.77 3.50
C LYS A 229 11.45 10.45 4.02
N LEU A 230 10.58 10.89 3.13
CA LEU A 230 9.31 11.51 3.51
C LEU A 230 8.35 10.47 4.13
N ALA A 231 8.21 9.30 3.52
CA ALA A 231 7.34 8.25 4.00
C ALA A 231 7.73 7.78 5.41
N GLN A 232 9.03 7.57 5.66
CA GLN A 232 9.55 7.20 6.98
C GLN A 232 9.28 8.27 8.05
N ARG A 233 9.42 9.55 7.70
CA ARG A 233 9.15 10.67 8.62
C ARG A 233 7.66 10.81 8.93
N ARG A 234 6.79 10.50 7.97
CA ARG A 234 5.36 10.78 8.04
C ARG A 234 4.48 9.56 8.27
N ILE A 235 5.07 8.39 8.51
CA ILE A 235 4.28 7.19 8.84
C ILE A 235 3.49 7.37 10.14
N SER A 236 4.00 8.16 11.08
CA SER A 236 3.31 8.51 12.32
C SER A 236 2.01 9.28 12.10
N ASP A 237 1.92 10.09 11.05
CA ASP A 237 0.72 10.89 10.73
C ASP A 237 -0.47 9.99 10.35
N LEU A 238 -0.17 8.79 9.83
CA LEU A 238 -1.19 7.81 9.49
C LEU A 238 -1.75 7.10 10.73
N ARG A 239 -0.96 7.00 11.81
CA ARG A 239 -1.36 6.33 13.05
C ARG A 239 -2.33 7.17 13.85
N VAL A 240 -3.30 6.51 14.48
CA VAL A 240 -4.23 7.19 15.41
C VAL A 240 -3.60 7.16 16.80
N ASP A 241 -3.44 8.32 17.41
CA ASP A 241 -3.10 8.43 18.83
C ASP A 241 -4.23 7.81 19.65
N GLN A 242 -4.01 6.61 20.16
CA GLN A 242 -5.00 5.88 20.97
C GLN A 242 -5.16 6.47 22.39
N THR A 243 -4.36 7.47 22.75
CA THR A 243 -4.46 8.14 24.05
C THR A 243 -5.74 8.97 24.20
N VAL A 244 -6.42 9.32 23.09
CA VAL A 244 -7.65 10.15 23.15
C VAL A 244 -8.93 9.31 23.32
N SER A 245 -8.91 8.00 23.05
CA SER A 245 -10.13 7.15 23.13
C SER A 245 -10.47 6.64 24.53
N ALA A 246 -9.56 6.78 25.51
CA ALA A 246 -9.77 6.24 26.87
C ALA A 246 -10.48 7.23 27.81
N VAL A 247 -10.68 8.48 27.44
CA VAL A 247 -11.29 9.51 28.30
C VAL A 247 -12.82 9.63 28.12
N GLY A 248 -13.38 9.00 27.07
CA GLY A 248 -14.82 9.09 26.77
C GLY A 248 -15.75 8.04 27.40
N ALA A 249 -15.21 7.02 28.09
CA ALA A 249 -16.02 5.88 28.60
C ALA A 249 -16.32 5.92 30.12
N SER A 250 -16.09 7.04 30.81
CA SER A 250 -16.29 7.13 32.24
C SER A 250 -17.46 8.05 32.67
N TYR A 251 -18.32 8.43 31.75
CA TYR A 251 -19.56 9.17 32.11
C TYR A 251 -20.73 8.62 31.26
N LEU A 252 -21.31 7.50 31.71
CA LEU A 252 -22.73 7.17 31.59
C LEU A 252 -23.07 6.07 32.60
#